data_908752df7abd27e90332e7b3d122ab4c
#
_entry.id   908752df7abd27e90332e7b3d122ab4c
#
_cell.length_a   1.000
_cell.length_b   1.000
_cell.length_c   1.000
_cell.angle_alpha   90.00
_cell.angle_beta   90.00
_cell.angle_gamma   90.00
#
_symmetry.space_group_name_H-M   'P 1'
#
loop_
_entity.id
_entity.type
_entity.pdbx_description
1 polymer ?
#
loop_
_entity_poly.entity_id
_entity_poly.type
_entity_poly.pdbx_seq_one_letter_code
_entity_poly.pdbx_strand_id
1 'polypeptide(L)'
;MLPNWLIYGVAVICGFLTWRDVKWGLTGIAIAIGISPEYRTEFAKDLRLEDFVMVAVFLAWLIQKARDREPLIPFTPLNRLWGFWLFTGAISVLLGIALGTLPSWKIGFFHWFKRLELALLFWMVADRVRSLADVKWLAVSGMVGALLSSYIGWQQKWLKWSDTNGEPSGNYNAYKVSGPQGEKPNVYAQYLVFNALVGLALAWSLHPLPGSWFPAALAGLTVVPILFSFSRSAIAALLVGIFSLTGVFHRRWLPLVLIAMVIVPSMLPSLLKERLEGLSWERFKVERLGGYIAAVKETLPVNPLTGRGLGFAGFNRYENQYANTLAREGILGLIAFLALLWGVLKMQNETLQMVGDPYLRGIVQGCFAGTIAYCIAGLSGVPLLAIRPSETFWFWTGLCAGIWRL
;
A
#
# COMPACT_ATOMS: atom_id res chain seq x y z
N MET A 1 18.75 -16.29 2.35
CA MET A 1 17.39 -16.50 2.90
C MET A 1 17.48 -16.49 4.42
N LEU A 2 16.56 -15.81 5.10
CA LEU A 2 16.47 -15.94 6.55
C LEU A 2 16.06 -17.38 6.89
N PRO A 3 16.68 -18.01 7.90
CA PRO A 3 16.31 -19.37 8.29
C PRO A 3 14.89 -19.39 8.89
N ASN A 4 14.13 -20.45 8.63
CA ASN A 4 12.73 -20.57 9.06
C ASN A 4 12.55 -20.39 10.58
N TRP A 5 13.50 -20.86 11.39
CA TRP A 5 13.44 -20.69 12.85
C TRP A 5 13.47 -19.21 13.27
N LEU A 6 14.15 -18.34 12.50
CA LEU A 6 14.17 -16.91 12.78
C LEU A 6 12.80 -16.27 12.49
N ILE A 7 12.12 -16.68 11.41
CA ILE A 7 10.78 -16.22 11.05
C ILE A 7 9.79 -16.56 12.15
N TYR A 8 9.75 -17.83 12.55
CA TYR A 8 8.87 -18.27 13.63
C TYR A 8 9.23 -17.62 14.97
N GLY A 9 10.54 -17.46 15.26
CA GLY A 9 11.00 -16.75 16.44
C GLY A 9 10.50 -15.32 16.52
N VAL A 10 10.61 -14.57 15.44
CA VAL A 10 10.09 -13.18 15.36
C VAL A 10 8.57 -13.16 15.53
N ALA A 11 7.82 -14.05 14.87
CA ALA A 11 6.37 -14.12 14.99
C ALA A 11 5.94 -14.42 16.45
N VAL A 12 6.59 -15.37 17.11
CA VAL A 12 6.33 -15.71 18.52
C VAL A 12 6.65 -14.53 19.45
N ILE A 13 7.79 -13.86 19.24
CA ILE A 13 8.16 -12.68 20.04
C ILE A 13 7.14 -11.57 19.85
N CYS A 14 6.72 -11.28 18.61
CA CYS A 14 5.68 -10.29 18.35
C CYS A 14 4.34 -10.66 19.00
N GLY A 15 3.93 -11.93 18.93
CA GLY A 15 2.74 -12.44 19.61
C GLY A 15 2.82 -12.27 21.12
N PHE A 16 3.96 -12.63 21.75
CA PHE A 16 4.19 -12.46 23.19
C PHE A 16 4.18 -10.98 23.60
N LEU A 17 4.84 -10.11 22.84
CA LEU A 17 4.83 -8.66 23.10
C LEU A 17 3.42 -8.09 22.96
N THR A 18 2.64 -8.59 22.00
CA THR A 18 1.23 -8.20 21.81
C THR A 18 0.38 -8.56 23.02
N TRP A 19 0.68 -9.66 23.70
CA TRP A 19 0.00 -10.05 24.94
C TRP A 19 0.09 -8.99 26.03
N ARG A 20 1.20 -8.24 26.08
CA ARG A 20 1.37 -7.12 27.00
C ARG A 20 0.65 -5.86 26.52
N ASP A 21 0.83 -5.51 25.26
CA ASP A 21 0.18 -4.37 24.61
C ASP A 21 0.20 -4.57 23.09
N VAL A 22 -0.97 -4.49 22.45
CA VAL A 22 -1.17 -4.66 21.01
C VAL A 22 -0.29 -3.75 20.18
N LYS A 23 0.08 -2.56 20.69
CA LYS A 23 0.95 -1.61 19.98
C LYS A 23 2.32 -2.21 19.59
N TRP A 24 2.88 -3.10 20.41
CA TRP A 24 4.16 -3.75 20.10
C TRP A 24 4.05 -4.72 18.93
N GLY A 25 2.94 -5.47 18.89
CA GLY A 25 2.66 -6.34 17.74
C GLY A 25 2.44 -5.56 16.46
N LEU A 26 1.66 -4.48 16.52
CA LEU A 26 1.44 -3.58 15.38
C LEU A 26 2.73 -2.89 14.93
N THR A 27 3.64 -2.57 15.86
CA THR A 27 4.99 -2.10 15.54
C THR A 27 5.77 -3.16 14.76
N GLY A 28 5.72 -4.42 15.23
CA GLY A 28 6.34 -5.55 14.53
C GLY A 28 5.81 -5.72 13.11
N ILE A 29 4.48 -5.64 12.93
CA ILE A 29 3.85 -5.69 11.61
C ILE A 29 4.32 -4.52 10.73
N ALA A 30 4.27 -3.28 11.23
CA ALA A 30 4.65 -2.09 10.46
C ALA A 30 6.11 -2.15 9.97
N ILE A 31 7.02 -2.65 10.81
CA ILE A 31 8.43 -2.87 10.43
C ILE A 31 8.54 -4.03 9.44
N ALA A 32 7.86 -5.16 9.71
CA ALA A 32 7.90 -6.33 8.84
C ALA A 32 7.38 -6.00 7.42
N ILE A 33 6.30 -5.25 7.27
CA ILE A 33 5.83 -4.75 5.97
C ILE A 33 6.97 -4.05 5.21
N GLY A 34 7.82 -3.28 5.89
CA GLY A 34 8.93 -2.55 5.26
C GLY A 34 10.07 -3.44 4.76
N ILE A 35 10.44 -4.47 5.50
CA ILE A 35 11.71 -5.20 5.31
C ILE A 35 11.55 -6.67 4.92
N SER A 36 10.35 -7.23 5.00
CA SER A 36 10.11 -8.65 4.80
C SER A 36 10.46 -9.09 3.37
N PRO A 37 11.27 -10.14 3.21
CA PRO A 37 11.47 -10.78 1.93
C PRO A 37 10.26 -11.63 1.54
N GLU A 38 10.08 -11.84 0.25
CA GLU A 38 9.10 -12.77 -0.30
C GLU A 38 9.64 -14.21 -0.23
N TYR A 39 8.87 -15.10 0.41
CA TYR A 39 9.20 -16.52 0.47
C TYR A 39 8.37 -17.28 -0.56
N ARG A 40 9.05 -18.03 -1.42
CA ARG A 40 8.41 -18.95 -2.35
C ARG A 40 8.37 -20.33 -1.73
N THR A 41 7.19 -20.78 -1.33
CA THR A 41 6.96 -22.15 -0.90
C THR A 41 6.23 -22.93 -2.00
N GLU A 42 6.27 -24.26 -1.93
CA GLU A 42 5.53 -25.12 -2.87
C GLU A 42 4.02 -24.90 -2.79
N PHE A 43 3.52 -24.50 -1.60
CA PHE A 43 2.09 -24.33 -1.34
C PHE A 43 1.58 -22.89 -1.58
N ALA A 44 2.44 -21.88 -1.41
CA ALA A 44 2.07 -20.47 -1.59
C ALA A 44 3.28 -19.67 -2.08
N LYS A 45 3.15 -19.07 -3.25
CA LYS A 45 4.25 -18.31 -3.89
C LYS A 45 4.48 -16.92 -3.30
N ASP A 46 3.58 -16.45 -2.42
CA ASP A 46 3.55 -15.07 -1.96
C ASP A 46 3.46 -14.94 -0.42
N LEU A 47 4.01 -15.95 0.33
CA LEU A 47 4.09 -15.85 1.78
C LEU A 47 5.27 -14.96 2.20
N ARG A 48 5.05 -14.17 3.25
CA ARG A 48 6.01 -13.21 3.78
C ARG A 48 6.14 -13.33 5.30
N LEU A 49 7.19 -12.73 5.88
CA LEU A 49 7.37 -12.69 7.33
C LEU A 49 6.18 -12.03 8.04
N GLU A 50 5.66 -10.94 7.48
CA GLU A 50 4.51 -10.22 8.05
C GLU A 50 3.27 -11.08 8.17
N ASP A 51 3.04 -12.05 7.29
CA ASP A 51 1.89 -12.96 7.37
C ASP A 51 1.91 -13.76 8.68
N PHE A 52 3.07 -14.30 9.05
CA PHE A 52 3.23 -15.05 10.30
C PHE A 52 3.12 -14.15 11.53
N VAL A 53 3.72 -12.96 11.46
CA VAL A 53 3.62 -11.96 12.53
C VAL A 53 2.17 -11.53 12.69
N MET A 54 1.45 -11.28 11.59
CA MET A 54 0.06 -10.84 11.61
C MET A 54 -0.86 -11.87 12.24
N VAL A 55 -0.69 -13.16 11.91
CA VAL A 55 -1.45 -14.25 12.54
C VAL A 55 -1.18 -14.29 14.06
N ALA A 56 0.07 -14.22 14.50
CA ALA A 56 0.42 -14.25 15.92
C ALA A 56 -0.16 -13.04 16.67
N VAL A 57 -0.05 -11.84 16.09
CA VAL A 57 -0.58 -10.60 16.66
C VAL A 57 -2.10 -10.63 16.70
N PHE A 58 -2.77 -11.11 15.64
CA PHE A 58 -4.20 -11.25 15.59
C PHE A 58 -4.74 -12.19 16.67
N LEU A 59 -4.11 -13.35 16.84
CA LEU A 59 -4.53 -14.30 17.90
C LEU A 59 -4.36 -13.69 19.29
N ALA A 60 -3.25 -13.02 19.57
CA ALA A 60 -3.03 -12.34 20.83
C ALA A 60 -4.04 -11.21 21.08
N TRP A 61 -4.35 -10.39 20.04
CA TRP A 61 -5.37 -9.35 20.10
C TRP A 61 -6.75 -9.93 20.32
N LEU A 62 -7.12 -11.02 19.66
CA LEU A 62 -8.39 -11.71 19.83
C LEU A 62 -8.58 -12.21 21.27
N ILE A 63 -7.54 -12.81 21.85
CA ILE A 63 -7.56 -13.29 23.24
C ILE A 63 -7.73 -12.11 24.21
N GLN A 64 -7.04 -10.98 23.99
CA GLN A 64 -7.24 -9.78 24.80
C GLN A 64 -8.68 -9.27 24.73
N LYS A 65 -9.25 -9.14 23.52
CA LYS A 65 -10.65 -8.74 23.32
C LYS A 65 -11.62 -9.66 24.07
N ALA A 66 -11.41 -10.98 23.97
CA ALA A 66 -12.25 -11.95 24.67
C ALA A 66 -12.13 -11.81 26.21
N ARG A 67 -10.90 -11.63 26.72
CA ARG A 67 -10.65 -11.42 28.15
C ARG A 67 -11.30 -10.16 28.68
N ASP A 68 -11.16 -9.05 27.93
CA ASP A 68 -11.60 -7.73 28.35
C ASP A 68 -13.10 -7.49 27.98
N ARG A 69 -13.77 -8.51 27.37
CA ARG A 69 -15.16 -8.49 26.90
C ARG A 69 -15.49 -7.31 25.98
N GLU A 70 -14.50 -6.88 25.21
CA GLU A 70 -14.68 -5.82 24.23
C GLU A 70 -15.20 -6.39 22.88
N PRO A 71 -15.96 -5.60 22.08
CA PRO A 71 -16.40 -6.04 20.77
C PRO A 71 -15.21 -6.31 19.85
N LEU A 72 -15.26 -7.42 19.10
CA LEU A 72 -14.16 -7.84 18.20
C LEU A 72 -13.89 -6.78 17.12
N ILE A 73 -14.93 -6.25 16.49
CA ILE A 73 -14.80 -5.25 15.43
C ILE A 73 -15.05 -3.87 16.04
N PRO A 74 -14.05 -2.96 16.05
CA PRO A 74 -14.25 -1.61 16.51
C PRO A 74 -15.23 -0.86 15.60
N PHE A 75 -15.99 0.06 16.15
CA PHE A 75 -16.87 0.90 15.33
C PHE A 75 -16.04 1.86 14.49
N THR A 76 -16.23 1.78 13.14
CA THR A 76 -15.63 2.70 12.18
C THR A 76 -16.63 3.01 11.06
N PRO A 77 -16.50 4.16 10.38
CA PRO A 77 -17.36 4.50 9.24
C PRO A 77 -17.26 3.50 8.07
N LEU A 78 -16.16 2.73 8.02
CA LEU A 78 -15.88 1.80 6.91
C LEU A 78 -16.41 0.38 7.13
N ASN A 79 -16.91 0.03 8.33
CA ASN A 79 -17.28 -1.36 8.65
C ASN A 79 -18.29 -1.96 7.67
N ARG A 80 -19.34 -1.20 7.29
CA ARG A 80 -20.33 -1.67 6.31
C ARG A 80 -19.74 -1.88 4.93
N LEU A 81 -18.85 -1.00 4.51
CA LEU A 81 -18.18 -1.07 3.21
C LEU A 81 -17.18 -2.23 3.15
N TRP A 82 -16.45 -2.47 4.25
CA TRP A 82 -15.63 -3.67 4.41
C TRP A 82 -16.46 -4.94 4.32
N GLY A 83 -17.57 -5.00 5.07
CA GLY A 83 -18.49 -6.14 5.04
C GLY A 83 -19.02 -6.40 3.62
N PHE A 84 -19.40 -5.36 2.90
CA PHE A 84 -19.87 -5.47 1.51
C PHE A 84 -18.77 -5.98 0.57
N TRP A 85 -17.55 -5.46 0.67
CA TRP A 85 -16.43 -5.91 -0.18
C TRP A 85 -15.96 -7.33 0.14
N LEU A 86 -15.96 -7.74 1.41
CA LEU A 86 -15.69 -9.12 1.82
C LEU A 86 -16.77 -10.09 1.31
N PHE A 87 -18.04 -9.68 1.41
CA PHE A 87 -19.18 -10.47 0.94
C PHE A 87 -19.15 -10.68 -0.58
N THR A 88 -18.96 -9.61 -1.37
CA THR A 88 -18.85 -9.73 -2.83
C THR A 88 -17.68 -10.62 -3.24
N GLY A 89 -16.56 -10.53 -2.55
CA GLY A 89 -15.41 -11.41 -2.76
C GLY A 89 -15.72 -12.89 -2.46
N ALA A 90 -16.42 -13.18 -1.36
CA ALA A 90 -16.82 -14.54 -1.01
C ALA A 90 -17.78 -15.13 -2.07
N ILE A 91 -18.79 -14.38 -2.47
CA ILE A 91 -19.70 -14.78 -3.57
C ILE A 91 -18.93 -15.05 -4.86
N SER A 92 -17.98 -14.16 -5.21
CA SER A 92 -17.16 -14.33 -6.40
C SER A 92 -16.35 -15.63 -6.37
N VAL A 93 -15.78 -16.00 -5.22
CA VAL A 93 -15.07 -17.29 -5.06
C VAL A 93 -16.04 -18.47 -5.25
N LEU A 94 -17.17 -18.46 -4.54
CA LEU A 94 -18.14 -19.57 -4.61
C LEU A 94 -18.71 -19.79 -6.00
N LEU A 95 -19.10 -18.71 -6.68
CA LEU A 95 -19.59 -18.78 -8.06
C LEU A 95 -18.48 -19.12 -9.06
N GLY A 96 -17.25 -18.61 -8.84
CA GLY A 96 -16.10 -19.00 -9.68
C GLY A 96 -15.77 -20.49 -9.60
N ILE A 97 -15.97 -21.12 -8.42
CA ILE A 97 -15.86 -22.57 -8.24
C ILE A 97 -17.01 -23.27 -8.98
N ALA A 98 -18.25 -22.84 -8.75
CA ALA A 98 -19.44 -23.46 -9.33
C ALA A 98 -19.45 -23.41 -10.89
N LEU A 99 -18.93 -22.31 -11.46
CA LEU A 99 -18.82 -22.12 -12.91
C LEU A 99 -17.55 -22.71 -13.52
N GLY A 100 -16.66 -23.30 -12.71
CA GLY A 100 -15.38 -23.86 -13.18
C GLY A 100 -14.40 -22.82 -13.76
N THR A 101 -14.58 -21.54 -13.43
CA THR A 101 -13.72 -20.45 -13.92
C THR A 101 -12.44 -20.26 -13.11
N LEU A 102 -12.39 -20.78 -11.88
CA LEU A 102 -11.19 -20.78 -11.04
C LEU A 102 -10.32 -22.00 -11.34
N PRO A 103 -8.99 -21.82 -11.46
CA PRO A 103 -8.05 -22.94 -11.62
C PRO A 103 -8.09 -23.92 -10.44
N SER A 104 -8.35 -23.40 -9.23
CA SER A 104 -8.44 -24.16 -7.98
C SER A 104 -9.22 -23.37 -6.93
N TRP A 105 -10.10 -24.05 -6.18
CA TRP A 105 -10.81 -23.47 -5.05
C TRP A 105 -9.83 -22.92 -3.97
N LYS A 106 -8.68 -23.59 -3.78
CA LYS A 106 -7.63 -23.17 -2.82
C LYS A 106 -7.11 -21.78 -3.14
N ILE A 107 -6.89 -21.48 -4.42
CA ILE A 107 -6.40 -20.15 -4.86
C ILE A 107 -7.47 -19.08 -4.59
N GLY A 108 -8.74 -19.38 -4.87
CA GLY A 108 -9.84 -18.43 -4.59
C GLY A 108 -9.94 -18.07 -3.11
N PHE A 109 -9.95 -19.08 -2.24
CA PHE A 109 -9.99 -18.87 -0.79
C PHE A 109 -8.72 -18.20 -0.27
N PHE A 110 -7.54 -18.52 -0.78
CA PHE A 110 -6.29 -17.84 -0.41
C PHE A 110 -6.39 -16.33 -0.65
N HIS A 111 -6.85 -15.89 -1.82
CA HIS A 111 -7.01 -14.48 -2.11
C HIS A 111 -8.10 -13.80 -1.26
N TRP A 112 -9.15 -14.54 -0.92
CA TRP A 112 -10.19 -14.04 -0.01
C TRP A 112 -9.66 -13.87 1.42
N PHE A 113 -8.89 -14.84 1.92
CA PHE A 113 -8.23 -14.74 3.23
C PHE A 113 -7.22 -13.60 3.27
N LYS A 114 -6.46 -13.36 2.20
CA LYS A 114 -5.58 -12.19 2.11
C LYS A 114 -6.35 -10.87 2.21
N ARG A 115 -7.55 -10.79 1.65
CA ARG A 115 -8.43 -9.63 1.82
C ARG A 115 -8.93 -9.48 3.26
N LEU A 116 -9.31 -10.59 3.90
CA LEU A 116 -9.71 -10.60 5.30
C LEU A 116 -8.56 -10.15 6.21
N GLU A 117 -7.35 -10.58 5.93
CA GLU A 117 -6.13 -10.16 6.62
C GLU A 117 -5.92 -8.63 6.58
N LEU A 118 -6.15 -8.00 5.43
CA LEU A 118 -6.11 -6.54 5.31
C LEU A 118 -7.19 -5.84 6.14
N ALA A 119 -8.40 -6.41 6.20
CA ALA A 119 -9.47 -5.91 7.06
C ALA A 119 -9.13 -6.04 8.55
N LEU A 120 -8.53 -7.16 8.95
CA LEU A 120 -8.08 -7.40 10.31
C LEU A 120 -6.97 -6.42 10.70
N LEU A 121 -6.00 -6.17 9.83
CA LEU A 121 -4.96 -5.16 10.05
C LEU A 121 -5.57 -3.78 10.28
N PHE A 122 -6.50 -3.37 9.41
CA PHE A 122 -7.22 -2.11 9.55
C PHE A 122 -7.94 -2.01 10.90
N TRP A 123 -8.69 -3.04 11.32
CA TRP A 123 -9.41 -3.04 12.58
C TRP A 123 -8.50 -3.08 13.80
N MET A 124 -7.42 -3.86 13.79
CA MET A 124 -6.44 -3.89 14.89
C MET A 124 -5.80 -2.53 15.12
N VAL A 125 -5.40 -1.85 14.03
CA VAL A 125 -4.82 -0.51 14.12
C VAL A 125 -5.85 0.50 14.62
N ALA A 126 -7.06 0.53 14.05
CA ALA A 126 -8.13 1.43 14.47
C ALA A 126 -8.54 1.23 15.93
N ASP A 127 -8.56 -0.01 16.40
CA ASP A 127 -8.91 -0.38 17.77
C ASP A 127 -7.87 0.10 18.79
N ARG A 128 -6.58 0.03 18.41
CA ARG A 128 -5.49 0.36 19.32
C ARG A 128 -5.34 1.86 19.56
N VAL A 129 -5.82 2.71 18.66
CA VAL A 129 -5.74 4.16 18.81
C VAL A 129 -6.74 4.61 19.87
N ARG A 130 -6.24 4.93 21.07
CA ARG A 130 -7.02 5.42 22.21
C ARG A 130 -6.51 6.78 22.72
N SER A 131 -5.37 7.25 22.20
CA SER A 131 -4.73 8.50 22.61
C SER A 131 -3.81 9.06 21.52
N LEU A 132 -3.46 10.35 21.63
CA LEU A 132 -2.44 10.97 20.77
C LEU A 132 -1.09 10.25 20.85
N ALA A 133 -0.73 9.71 22.02
CA ALA A 133 0.50 8.94 22.19
C ALA A 133 0.50 7.65 21.36
N ASP A 134 -0.63 6.97 21.26
CA ASP A 134 -0.78 5.77 20.43
C ASP A 134 -0.63 6.10 18.96
N VAL A 135 -1.25 7.21 18.51
CA VAL A 135 -1.09 7.68 17.11
C VAL A 135 0.37 7.98 16.79
N LYS A 136 1.06 8.72 17.68
CA LYS A 136 2.48 9.03 17.49
C LYS A 136 3.33 7.76 17.42
N TRP A 137 3.08 6.82 18.33
CA TRP A 137 3.79 5.54 18.36
C TRP A 137 3.63 4.74 17.05
N LEU A 138 2.40 4.53 16.62
CA LEU A 138 2.11 3.75 15.39
C LEU A 138 2.60 4.48 14.14
N ALA A 139 2.46 5.79 14.06
CA ALA A 139 2.98 6.58 12.95
C ALA A 139 4.51 6.47 12.85
N VAL A 140 5.23 6.59 13.97
CA VAL A 140 6.70 6.40 14.00
C VAL A 140 7.06 4.97 13.59
N SER A 141 6.31 3.96 14.03
CA SER A 141 6.53 2.57 13.63
C SER A 141 6.44 2.36 12.12
N GLY A 142 5.39 2.91 11.47
CA GLY A 142 5.25 2.87 10.02
C GLY A 142 6.38 3.61 9.29
N MET A 143 6.79 4.78 9.81
CA MET A 143 7.91 5.55 9.25
C MET A 143 9.25 4.81 9.40
N VAL A 144 9.50 4.14 10.52
CA VAL A 144 10.71 3.34 10.72
C VAL A 144 10.76 2.18 9.72
N GLY A 145 9.63 1.47 9.50
CA GLY A 145 9.55 0.44 8.46
C GLY A 145 9.91 0.98 7.07
N ALA A 146 9.40 2.17 6.73
CA ALA A 146 9.71 2.83 5.45
C ALA A 146 11.18 3.26 5.35
N LEU A 147 11.77 3.76 6.43
CA LEU A 147 13.21 4.10 6.48
C LEU A 147 14.10 2.89 6.25
N LEU A 148 13.84 1.79 6.95
CA LEU A 148 14.59 0.55 6.78
C LEU A 148 14.46 0.00 5.35
N SER A 149 13.25 0.06 4.79
CA SER A 149 13.01 -0.31 3.40
C SER A 149 13.78 0.61 2.42
N SER A 150 13.78 1.90 2.67
CA SER A 150 14.52 2.88 1.87
C SER A 150 16.02 2.65 1.94
N TYR A 151 16.55 2.30 3.13
CA TYR A 151 17.95 1.94 3.30
C TYR A 151 18.35 0.74 2.43
N ILE A 152 17.51 -0.31 2.38
CA ILE A 152 17.73 -1.46 1.49
C ILE A 152 17.77 -0.98 0.01
N GLY A 153 16.86 -0.08 -0.37
CA GLY A 153 16.84 0.49 -1.72
C GLY A 153 18.09 1.31 -2.04
N TRP A 154 18.60 2.09 -1.08
CA TRP A 154 19.84 2.83 -1.21
C TRP A 154 21.06 1.90 -1.37
N GLN A 155 21.14 0.83 -0.57
CA GLN A 155 22.19 -0.17 -0.72
C GLN A 155 22.14 -0.83 -2.11
N GLN A 156 20.96 -1.21 -2.60
CA GLN A 156 20.81 -1.77 -3.94
C GLN A 156 21.23 -0.80 -5.03
N LYS A 157 20.84 0.48 -4.91
CA LYS A 157 21.29 1.50 -5.84
C LYS A 157 22.80 1.57 -5.84
N TRP A 158 23.43 1.72 -4.67
CA TRP A 158 24.87 1.84 -4.56
C TRP A 158 25.59 0.65 -5.19
N LEU A 159 25.26 -0.56 -4.81
CA LEU A 159 25.88 -1.80 -5.32
C LEU A 159 25.71 -1.96 -6.84
N LYS A 160 24.55 -1.62 -7.39
CA LYS A 160 24.28 -1.75 -8.83
C LYS A 160 24.93 -0.66 -9.69
N TRP A 161 25.26 0.49 -9.12
CA TRP A 161 25.79 1.64 -9.85
C TRP A 161 27.28 1.89 -9.60
N SER A 162 27.89 1.28 -8.58
CA SER A 162 29.32 1.43 -8.30
C SER A 162 30.22 0.85 -9.38
N ASP A 163 29.77 -0.21 -10.06
CA ASP A 163 30.55 -0.93 -11.05
C ASP A 163 30.57 -0.28 -12.45
N THR A 164 29.87 0.83 -12.65
CA THR A 164 29.60 1.40 -13.97
C THR A 164 30.22 2.78 -14.21
N ASN A 165 31.09 3.28 -13.33
CA ASN A 165 31.65 4.64 -13.40
C ASN A 165 30.61 5.76 -13.70
N GLY A 166 29.34 5.51 -13.32
CA GLY A 166 28.25 6.47 -13.47
C GLY A 166 27.50 6.43 -14.81
N GLU A 167 27.93 5.63 -15.78
CA GLU A 167 27.21 5.48 -17.05
C GLU A 167 26.73 4.03 -17.26
N PRO A 168 25.44 3.76 -17.02
CA PRO A 168 24.88 2.44 -17.25
C PRO A 168 24.73 2.17 -18.76
N SER A 169 25.38 1.14 -19.24
CA SER A 169 25.22 0.70 -20.63
C SER A 169 23.89 -0.02 -20.86
N GLY A 170 23.01 0.58 -21.63
CA GLY A 170 21.97 -0.07 -22.44
C GLY A 170 20.80 -0.81 -21.79
N ASN A 171 20.90 -1.39 -20.59
CA ASN A 171 19.80 -2.17 -20.01
C ASN A 171 19.38 -1.67 -18.61
N TYR A 172 18.45 -0.70 -18.58
CA TYR A 172 17.92 -0.14 -17.34
C TYR A 172 17.33 -1.19 -16.37
N ASN A 173 16.97 -2.37 -16.85
CA ASN A 173 16.40 -3.43 -16.00
C ASN A 173 17.44 -3.95 -14.98
N ALA A 174 18.71 -3.92 -15.30
CA ALA A 174 19.78 -4.32 -14.40
C ALA A 174 19.96 -3.35 -13.22
N TYR A 175 19.59 -2.09 -13.40
CA TYR A 175 19.77 -1.02 -12.42
C TYR A 175 18.53 -0.73 -11.56
N LYS A 176 17.41 -1.40 -11.82
CA LYS A 176 16.18 -1.22 -11.03
C LYS A 176 16.38 -1.58 -9.57
N VAL A 177 15.97 -0.66 -8.71
CA VAL A 177 15.88 -0.91 -7.28
C VAL A 177 14.52 -1.54 -6.97
N SER A 178 14.53 -2.66 -6.27
CA SER A 178 13.33 -3.44 -5.94
C SER A 178 13.06 -3.59 -4.44
N GLY A 179 13.96 -3.06 -3.58
CA GLY A 179 13.82 -3.19 -2.13
C GLY A 179 14.09 -4.61 -1.63
N PRO A 180 13.36 -5.10 -0.63
CA PRO A 180 13.56 -6.43 -0.08
C PRO A 180 13.51 -7.55 -1.12
N GLN A 181 14.20 -8.65 -0.86
CA GLN A 181 14.36 -9.76 -1.79
C GLN A 181 13.01 -10.33 -2.28
N GLY A 182 12.89 -10.56 -3.58
CA GLY A 182 11.69 -11.10 -4.23
C GLY A 182 10.70 -10.06 -4.70
N GLU A 183 10.80 -8.80 -4.25
CA GLU A 183 9.85 -7.75 -4.58
C GLU A 183 10.02 -7.22 -6.02
N LYS A 184 8.91 -6.78 -6.60
CA LYS A 184 8.92 -6.10 -7.92
C LYS A 184 9.18 -4.60 -7.72
N PRO A 185 10.03 -3.98 -8.58
CA PRO A 185 10.37 -2.56 -8.44
C PRO A 185 9.18 -1.60 -8.35
N ASN A 186 8.11 -1.85 -9.13
CA ASN A 186 6.91 -1.02 -9.11
C ASN A 186 6.08 -1.18 -7.82
N VAL A 187 6.02 -2.38 -7.26
CA VAL A 187 5.33 -2.66 -5.98
C VAL A 187 6.08 -1.98 -4.83
N TYR A 188 7.39 -2.15 -4.81
CA TYR A 188 8.27 -1.49 -3.85
C TYR A 188 8.14 0.04 -3.88
N ALA A 189 8.20 0.63 -5.08
CA ALA A 189 8.08 2.08 -5.23
C ALA A 189 6.71 2.59 -4.77
N GLN A 190 5.61 1.89 -5.06
CA GLN A 190 4.28 2.25 -4.60
C GLN A 190 4.18 2.26 -3.06
N TYR A 191 4.77 1.26 -2.40
CA TYR A 191 4.90 1.24 -0.93
C TYR A 191 5.57 2.51 -0.40
N LEU A 192 6.69 2.93 -1.01
CA LEU A 192 7.43 4.11 -0.58
C LEU A 192 6.68 5.41 -0.87
N VAL A 193 5.91 5.48 -1.98
CA VAL A 193 5.12 6.68 -2.33
C VAL A 193 4.14 7.05 -1.22
N PHE A 194 3.41 6.08 -0.67
CA PHE A 194 2.45 6.37 0.39
C PHE A 194 3.15 6.93 1.64
N ASN A 195 4.22 6.29 2.07
CA ASN A 195 5.00 6.72 3.23
C ASN A 195 5.69 8.08 3.01
N ALA A 196 6.18 8.35 1.79
CA ALA A 196 6.74 9.65 1.42
C ALA A 196 5.71 10.78 1.55
N LEU A 197 4.47 10.54 1.09
CA LEU A 197 3.39 11.52 1.18
C LEU A 197 2.97 11.79 2.63
N VAL A 198 2.91 10.77 3.47
CA VAL A 198 2.65 10.93 4.92
C VAL A 198 3.79 11.72 5.58
N GLY A 199 5.05 11.37 5.28
CA GLY A 199 6.21 12.09 5.80
C GLY A 199 6.23 13.57 5.38
N LEU A 200 5.95 13.86 4.11
CA LEU A 200 5.91 15.22 3.58
C LEU A 200 4.78 16.04 4.20
N ALA A 201 3.58 15.47 4.33
CA ALA A 201 2.44 16.14 4.95
C ALA A 201 2.70 16.47 6.43
N LEU A 202 3.29 15.52 7.17
CA LEU A 202 3.72 15.74 8.55
C LEU A 202 4.77 16.86 8.66
N ALA A 203 5.79 16.82 7.79
CA ALA A 203 6.82 17.86 7.78
C ALA A 203 6.22 19.25 7.57
N TRP A 204 5.29 19.39 6.63
CA TRP A 204 4.63 20.67 6.35
C TRP A 204 3.66 21.10 7.46
N SER A 205 2.93 20.18 8.06
CA SER A 205 1.99 20.49 9.14
C SER A 205 2.70 20.86 10.44
N LEU A 206 3.88 20.30 10.67
CA LEU A 206 4.69 20.59 11.87
C LEU A 206 5.62 21.79 11.70
N HIS A 207 5.83 22.29 10.47
CA HIS A 207 6.71 23.46 10.27
C HIS A 207 6.09 24.73 10.90
N PRO A 208 6.87 25.55 11.65
CA PRO A 208 8.33 25.51 11.89
C PRO A 208 8.79 24.75 13.16
N LEU A 209 7.99 23.86 13.71
CA LEU A 209 8.33 23.14 14.94
C LEU A 209 9.59 22.25 14.76
N PRO A 210 10.41 22.07 15.82
CA PRO A 210 11.65 21.28 15.75
C PRO A 210 11.44 19.83 15.31
N GLY A 211 10.26 19.23 15.53
CA GLY A 211 9.93 17.86 15.16
C GLY A 211 9.68 17.64 13.66
N SER A 212 9.67 18.70 12.84
CA SER A 212 9.39 18.61 11.40
C SER A 212 10.52 17.98 10.57
N TRP A 213 11.76 18.01 11.08
CA TRP A 213 12.94 17.52 10.32
C TRP A 213 12.91 16.02 10.08
N PHE A 214 12.45 15.21 11.04
CA PHE A 214 12.43 13.76 10.93
C PHE A 214 11.51 13.26 9.80
N PRO A 215 10.21 13.64 9.75
CA PRO A 215 9.34 13.27 8.63
C PRO A 215 9.79 13.89 7.29
N ALA A 216 10.43 15.07 7.29
CA ALA A 216 11.03 15.66 6.09
C ALA A 216 12.19 14.82 5.55
N ALA A 217 13.09 14.38 6.44
CA ALA A 217 14.19 13.49 6.10
C ALA A 217 13.68 12.14 5.55
N LEU A 218 12.64 11.55 6.18
CA LEU A 218 11.99 10.35 5.68
C LEU A 218 11.51 10.55 4.25
N ALA A 219 10.72 11.60 4.00
CA ALA A 219 10.19 11.89 2.67
C ALA A 219 11.32 12.04 1.63
N GLY A 220 12.40 12.75 1.97
CA GLY A 220 13.56 12.93 1.10
C GLY A 220 14.29 11.61 0.80
N LEU A 221 14.54 10.79 1.82
CA LEU A 221 15.23 9.52 1.68
C LEU A 221 14.45 8.48 0.87
N THR A 222 13.12 8.53 0.89
CA THR A 222 12.26 7.62 0.12
C THR A 222 12.17 7.99 -1.37
N VAL A 223 12.37 9.26 -1.73
CA VAL A 223 12.25 9.73 -3.13
C VAL A 223 13.29 9.06 -4.03
N VAL A 224 14.53 8.90 -3.56
CA VAL A 224 15.60 8.32 -4.41
C VAL A 224 15.30 6.87 -4.79
N PRO A 225 15.00 5.95 -3.88
CA PRO A 225 14.59 4.59 -4.27
C PRO A 225 13.37 4.55 -5.19
N ILE A 226 12.40 5.47 -5.02
CA ILE A 226 11.23 5.58 -5.92
C ILE A 226 11.70 5.90 -7.35
N LEU A 227 12.57 6.88 -7.53
CA LEU A 227 13.09 7.25 -8.85
C LEU A 227 13.89 6.09 -9.48
N PHE A 228 14.79 5.47 -8.73
CA PHE A 228 15.62 4.35 -9.20
C PHE A 228 14.89 3.01 -9.30
N SER A 229 13.61 2.93 -8.91
CA SER A 229 12.74 1.81 -9.29
C SER A 229 12.36 1.82 -10.76
N PHE A 230 12.51 2.95 -11.46
CA PHE A 230 12.06 3.20 -12.82
C PHE A 230 10.56 2.94 -13.04
N SER A 231 9.76 3.05 -11.97
CA SER A 231 8.32 2.83 -12.03
C SER A 231 7.57 4.10 -12.41
N ARG A 232 7.13 4.18 -13.66
CA ARG A 232 6.35 5.32 -14.17
C ARG A 232 5.07 5.57 -13.36
N SER A 233 4.36 4.49 -12.99
CA SER A 233 3.13 4.61 -12.18
C SER A 233 3.39 5.15 -10.78
N ALA A 234 4.50 4.77 -10.15
CA ALA A 234 4.86 5.27 -8.83
C ALA A 234 5.30 6.74 -8.87
N ILE A 235 6.08 7.12 -9.89
CA ILE A 235 6.49 8.53 -10.08
C ILE A 235 5.25 9.40 -10.33
N ALA A 236 4.34 8.99 -11.22
CA ALA A 236 3.10 9.70 -11.47
C ALA A 236 2.23 9.81 -10.21
N ALA A 237 2.11 8.72 -9.44
CA ALA A 237 1.38 8.72 -8.18
C ALA A 237 1.99 9.68 -7.15
N LEU A 238 3.33 9.71 -7.03
CA LEU A 238 4.03 10.65 -6.15
C LEU A 238 3.72 12.10 -6.54
N LEU A 239 3.81 12.43 -7.83
CA LEU A 239 3.54 13.77 -8.33
C LEU A 239 2.09 14.19 -8.08
N VAL A 240 1.11 13.31 -8.35
CA VAL A 240 -0.31 13.57 -8.08
C VAL A 240 -0.55 13.73 -6.57
N GLY A 241 0.08 12.91 -5.73
CA GLY A 241 0.00 13.03 -4.28
C GLY A 241 0.56 14.37 -3.77
N ILE A 242 1.73 14.79 -4.24
CA ILE A 242 2.33 16.09 -3.91
C ILE A 242 1.42 17.24 -4.39
N PHE A 243 0.90 17.16 -5.61
CA PHE A 243 -0.03 18.13 -6.15
C PHE A 243 -1.32 18.23 -5.31
N SER A 244 -1.85 17.08 -4.87
CA SER A 244 -3.01 17.04 -3.98
C SER A 244 -2.73 17.70 -2.63
N LEU A 245 -1.56 17.42 -2.02
CA LEU A 245 -1.14 18.05 -0.77
C LEU A 245 -1.02 19.57 -0.91
N THR A 246 -0.36 20.04 -1.96
CA THR A 246 -0.11 21.47 -2.17
C THR A 246 -1.37 22.19 -2.61
N GLY A 247 -2.13 21.65 -3.55
CA GLY A 247 -3.33 22.27 -4.10
C GLY A 247 -4.47 22.37 -3.10
N VAL A 248 -4.62 21.36 -2.22
CA VAL A 248 -5.74 21.31 -1.25
C VAL A 248 -5.35 21.94 0.09
N PHE A 249 -4.19 21.58 0.63
CA PHE A 249 -3.86 21.89 2.04
C PHE A 249 -2.74 22.93 2.20
N HIS A 250 -1.80 23.02 1.27
CA HIS A 250 -0.57 23.80 1.41
C HIS A 250 -0.31 24.67 0.18
N ARG A 251 -1.30 25.44 -0.25
CA ARG A 251 -1.29 26.24 -1.51
C ARG A 251 -0.08 27.15 -1.66
N ARG A 252 0.51 27.61 -0.56
CA ARG A 252 1.74 28.43 -0.57
C ARG A 252 2.94 27.72 -1.22
N TRP A 253 2.98 26.39 -1.18
CA TRP A 253 4.04 25.58 -1.79
C TRP A 253 3.78 25.20 -3.25
N LEU A 254 2.55 25.44 -3.75
CA LEU A 254 2.18 25.07 -5.12
C LEU A 254 3.10 25.66 -6.20
N PRO A 255 3.48 26.97 -6.14
CA PRO A 255 4.41 27.52 -7.14
C PRO A 255 5.77 26.79 -7.14
N LEU A 256 6.31 26.49 -5.95
CA LEU A 256 7.58 25.77 -5.84
C LEU A 256 7.48 24.36 -6.40
N VAL A 257 6.37 23.66 -6.16
CA VAL A 257 6.12 22.31 -6.71
C VAL A 257 6.02 22.37 -8.22
N LEU A 258 5.32 23.37 -8.79
CA LEU A 258 5.24 23.54 -10.25
C LEU A 258 6.61 23.82 -10.87
N ILE A 259 7.43 24.67 -10.24
CA ILE A 259 8.83 24.94 -10.66
C ILE A 259 9.64 23.64 -10.58
N ALA A 260 9.54 22.90 -9.48
CA ALA A 260 10.25 21.64 -9.32
C ALA A 260 9.84 20.59 -10.37
N MET A 261 8.55 20.52 -10.74
CA MET A 261 8.07 19.63 -11.81
C MET A 261 8.67 19.93 -13.18
N VAL A 262 9.10 21.16 -13.42
CA VAL A 262 9.80 21.55 -14.66
C VAL A 262 11.30 21.29 -14.56
N ILE A 263 11.92 21.64 -13.42
CA ILE A 263 13.38 21.55 -13.26
C ILE A 263 13.85 20.10 -13.00
N VAL A 264 13.16 19.35 -12.11
CA VAL A 264 13.61 18.01 -11.72
C VAL A 264 13.77 17.04 -12.90
N PRO A 265 12.89 17.00 -13.92
CA PRO A 265 13.10 16.17 -15.10
C PRO A 265 14.40 16.45 -15.84
N SER A 266 14.85 17.72 -15.86
CA SER A 266 16.12 18.08 -16.51
C SER A 266 17.36 17.56 -15.76
N MET A 267 17.23 17.32 -14.46
CA MET A 267 18.31 16.83 -13.59
C MET A 267 18.33 15.29 -13.46
N LEU A 268 17.32 14.60 -14.02
CA LEU A 268 17.25 13.15 -13.94
C LEU A 268 18.36 12.48 -14.76
N PRO A 269 18.89 11.32 -14.32
CA PRO A 269 19.83 10.52 -15.11
C PRO A 269 19.25 10.18 -16.50
N SER A 270 20.12 10.07 -17.49
CA SER A 270 19.75 9.80 -18.89
C SER A 270 18.83 8.60 -19.05
N LEU A 271 19.12 7.49 -18.38
CA LEU A 271 18.27 6.29 -18.39
C LEU A 271 16.84 6.54 -17.88
N LEU A 272 16.67 7.40 -16.89
CA LEU A 272 15.33 7.72 -16.38
C LEU A 272 14.58 8.64 -17.34
N LYS A 273 15.30 9.57 -17.99
CA LYS A 273 14.75 10.42 -19.07
C LYS A 273 14.24 9.55 -20.22
N GLU A 274 15.10 8.68 -20.76
CA GLU A 274 14.75 7.74 -21.84
C GLU A 274 13.51 6.89 -21.48
N ARG A 275 13.43 6.44 -20.21
CA ARG A 275 12.28 5.69 -19.72
C ARG A 275 10.98 6.51 -19.66
N LEU A 276 11.07 7.79 -19.38
CA LEU A 276 9.93 8.71 -19.36
C LEU A 276 9.55 9.16 -20.79
N GLU A 277 10.51 9.43 -21.64
CA GLU A 277 10.31 9.80 -23.06
C GLU A 277 9.68 8.68 -23.88
N GLY A 278 9.92 7.42 -23.50
CA GLY A 278 9.27 6.24 -24.11
C GLY A 278 7.77 6.12 -23.80
N LEU A 279 7.14 7.14 -23.21
CA LEU A 279 5.69 7.26 -23.04
C LEU A 279 5.04 7.71 -24.35
N SER A 280 4.68 6.77 -25.22
CA SER A 280 3.89 7.09 -26.40
C SER A 280 2.40 6.84 -26.13
N TRP A 281 1.52 7.65 -26.73
CA TRP A 281 0.07 7.46 -26.66
C TRP A 281 -0.36 6.08 -27.23
N GLU A 282 0.35 5.60 -28.25
CA GLU A 282 0.13 4.28 -28.84
C GLU A 282 0.41 3.15 -27.83
N ARG A 283 1.52 3.22 -27.10
CA ARG A 283 1.83 2.27 -26.03
C ARG A 283 0.79 2.32 -24.92
N PHE A 284 0.37 3.52 -24.52
CA PHE A 284 -0.68 3.67 -23.49
C PHE A 284 -1.98 3.00 -23.95
N LYS A 285 -2.41 3.20 -25.19
CA LYS A 285 -3.60 2.54 -25.74
C LYS A 285 -3.48 1.02 -25.69
N VAL A 286 -2.37 0.47 -26.19
CA VAL A 286 -2.19 -0.98 -26.28
C VAL A 286 -2.01 -1.62 -24.90
N GLU A 287 -1.10 -1.09 -24.07
CA GLU A 287 -0.73 -1.70 -22.79
C GLU A 287 -1.79 -1.44 -21.70
N ARG A 288 -2.48 -0.29 -21.71
CA ARG A 288 -3.39 0.10 -20.62
C ARG A 288 -4.86 -0.03 -21.01
N LEU A 289 -5.30 0.61 -22.09
CA LEU A 289 -6.69 0.46 -22.56
C LEU A 289 -6.98 -0.95 -23.05
N GLY A 290 -6.00 -1.63 -23.69
CA GLY A 290 -6.11 -3.03 -24.07
C GLY A 290 -6.45 -3.94 -22.89
N GLY A 291 -5.87 -3.69 -21.71
CA GLY A 291 -6.17 -4.40 -20.47
C GLY A 291 -7.62 -4.24 -20.01
N TYR A 292 -8.17 -3.02 -20.08
CA TYR A 292 -9.59 -2.78 -19.75
C TYR A 292 -10.52 -3.49 -20.74
N ILE A 293 -10.25 -3.35 -22.03
CA ILE A 293 -11.04 -4.00 -23.09
C ILE A 293 -11.01 -5.52 -22.94
N ALA A 294 -9.84 -6.08 -22.65
CA ALA A 294 -9.69 -7.51 -22.43
C ALA A 294 -10.48 -7.99 -21.20
N ALA A 295 -10.38 -7.25 -20.06
CA ALA A 295 -11.14 -7.58 -18.86
C ALA A 295 -12.66 -7.57 -19.11
N VAL A 296 -13.16 -6.56 -19.82
CA VAL A 296 -14.58 -6.46 -20.20
C VAL A 296 -14.99 -7.62 -21.10
N LYS A 297 -14.25 -7.86 -22.20
CA LYS A 297 -14.55 -8.92 -23.18
C LYS A 297 -14.50 -10.32 -22.59
N GLU A 298 -13.60 -10.55 -21.64
CA GLU A 298 -13.42 -11.86 -21.02
C GLU A 298 -14.41 -12.11 -19.86
N THR A 299 -14.90 -11.07 -19.19
CA THR A 299 -15.71 -11.21 -17.98
C THR A 299 -17.21 -11.12 -18.26
N LEU A 300 -17.65 -10.12 -19.05
CA LEU A 300 -19.08 -9.87 -19.27
C LEU A 300 -19.83 -11.05 -19.87
N PRO A 301 -19.30 -11.82 -20.87
CA PRO A 301 -19.99 -12.97 -21.41
C PRO A 301 -20.11 -14.16 -20.45
N VAL A 302 -19.23 -14.25 -19.45
CA VAL A 302 -19.18 -15.40 -18.52
C VAL A 302 -20.03 -15.13 -17.28
N ASN A 303 -19.72 -14.04 -16.57
CA ASN A 303 -20.44 -13.64 -15.37
C ASN A 303 -20.21 -12.14 -15.08
N PRO A 304 -21.07 -11.26 -15.56
CA PRO A 304 -20.88 -9.83 -15.43
C PRO A 304 -21.00 -9.33 -13.98
N LEU A 305 -21.82 -9.97 -13.14
CA LEU A 305 -22.14 -9.48 -11.81
C LEU A 305 -21.03 -9.78 -10.80
N THR A 306 -20.53 -11.02 -10.77
CA THR A 306 -19.58 -11.48 -9.74
C THR A 306 -18.21 -11.89 -10.31
N GLY A 307 -18.00 -11.68 -11.61
CA GLY A 307 -16.74 -11.98 -12.27
C GLY A 307 -16.42 -13.47 -12.35
N ARG A 308 -15.15 -13.78 -12.59
CA ARG A 308 -14.64 -15.13 -12.79
C ARG A 308 -14.05 -15.80 -11.55
N GLY A 309 -14.11 -15.12 -10.41
CA GLY A 309 -13.62 -15.57 -9.11
C GLY A 309 -12.29 -14.90 -8.69
N LEU A 310 -12.16 -14.60 -7.39
CA LEU A 310 -10.89 -14.19 -6.81
C LEU A 310 -9.83 -15.26 -7.06
N GLY A 311 -8.70 -14.93 -7.64
CA GLY A 311 -7.68 -15.90 -8.04
C GLY A 311 -7.74 -16.29 -9.51
N PHE A 312 -8.74 -15.83 -10.27
CA PHE A 312 -8.74 -15.95 -11.70
C PHE A 312 -7.53 -15.22 -12.30
N ALA A 313 -6.76 -15.94 -13.14
CA ALA A 313 -5.67 -15.45 -13.97
C ALA A 313 -4.48 -14.75 -13.30
N GLY A 314 -4.25 -14.97 -11.99
CA GLY A 314 -3.10 -14.38 -11.29
C GLY A 314 -3.24 -12.86 -11.01
N PHE A 315 -2.26 -12.28 -10.31
CA PHE A 315 -2.33 -10.89 -9.83
C PHE A 315 -2.20 -9.81 -10.93
N ASN A 316 -1.59 -10.11 -12.07
CA ASN A 316 -1.10 -9.08 -13.00
C ASN A 316 -1.52 -9.26 -14.45
N ARG A 317 -2.61 -9.99 -14.75
CA ARG A 317 -3.01 -10.20 -16.14
C ARG A 317 -3.29 -8.88 -16.90
N TYR A 318 -3.87 -7.90 -16.22
CA TYR A 318 -4.30 -6.66 -16.86
C TYR A 318 -3.45 -5.44 -16.51
N GLU A 319 -2.42 -5.59 -15.66
CA GLU A 319 -1.56 -4.49 -15.16
C GLU A 319 -2.34 -3.24 -14.69
N ASN A 320 -3.54 -3.43 -14.14
CA ASN A 320 -4.51 -2.41 -13.83
C ASN A 320 -5.42 -2.89 -12.70
N GLN A 321 -5.54 -2.10 -11.64
CA GLN A 321 -6.31 -2.43 -10.44
C GLN A 321 -7.78 -2.68 -10.75
N TYR A 322 -8.39 -1.75 -11.48
CA TYR A 322 -9.85 -1.75 -11.73
C TYR A 322 -10.26 -2.85 -12.71
N ALA A 323 -9.44 -3.06 -13.74
CA ALA A 323 -9.65 -4.15 -14.70
C ALA A 323 -9.50 -5.52 -14.02
N ASN A 324 -8.51 -5.68 -13.14
CA ASN A 324 -8.36 -6.91 -12.35
C ASN A 324 -9.54 -7.13 -11.40
N THR A 325 -10.02 -6.07 -10.72
CA THR A 325 -11.18 -6.17 -9.83
C THR A 325 -12.43 -6.55 -10.61
N LEU A 326 -12.67 -5.93 -11.77
CA LEU A 326 -13.78 -6.26 -12.65
C LEU A 326 -13.71 -7.73 -13.13
N ALA A 327 -12.56 -8.18 -13.59
CA ALA A 327 -12.39 -9.53 -14.09
C ALA A 327 -12.62 -10.61 -13.02
N ARG A 328 -12.18 -10.33 -11.81
CA ARG A 328 -12.26 -11.28 -10.68
C ARG A 328 -13.60 -11.27 -9.98
N GLU A 329 -14.19 -10.09 -9.78
CA GLU A 329 -15.35 -9.90 -8.90
C GLU A 329 -16.55 -9.28 -9.61
N GLY A 330 -16.44 -9.04 -10.91
CA GLY A 330 -17.51 -8.46 -11.70
C GLY A 330 -17.84 -7.01 -11.32
N ILE A 331 -18.99 -6.58 -11.78
CA ILE A 331 -19.49 -5.21 -11.54
C ILE A 331 -19.76 -4.98 -10.06
N LEU A 332 -20.31 -5.97 -9.34
CA LEU A 332 -20.60 -5.83 -7.90
C LEU A 332 -19.34 -5.66 -7.08
N GLY A 333 -18.29 -6.43 -7.36
CA GLY A 333 -17.01 -6.29 -6.68
C GLY A 333 -16.32 -4.96 -6.99
N LEU A 334 -16.41 -4.49 -8.25
CA LEU A 334 -15.88 -3.18 -8.63
C LEU A 334 -16.61 -2.04 -7.90
N ILE A 335 -17.95 -2.10 -7.83
CA ILE A 335 -18.76 -1.11 -7.09
C ILE A 335 -18.39 -1.14 -5.60
N ALA A 336 -18.29 -2.33 -4.98
CA ALA A 336 -17.91 -2.46 -3.58
C ALA A 336 -16.52 -1.88 -3.30
N PHE A 337 -15.56 -2.15 -4.18
CA PHE A 337 -14.21 -1.62 -4.09
C PHE A 337 -14.17 -0.08 -4.22
N LEU A 338 -14.84 0.47 -5.23
CA LEU A 338 -14.91 1.93 -5.43
C LEU A 338 -15.65 2.62 -4.28
N ALA A 339 -16.73 2.03 -3.77
CA ALA A 339 -17.45 2.54 -2.60
C ALA A 339 -16.55 2.55 -1.36
N LEU A 340 -15.72 1.52 -1.16
CA LEU A 340 -14.78 1.46 -0.06
C LEU A 340 -13.71 2.56 -0.17
N LEU A 341 -13.13 2.78 -1.36
CA LEU A 341 -12.17 3.87 -1.59
C LEU A 341 -12.80 5.25 -1.38
N TRP A 342 -14.01 5.45 -1.86
CA TRP A 342 -14.78 6.67 -1.60
C TRP A 342 -15.04 6.87 -0.11
N GLY A 343 -15.44 5.80 0.60
CA GLY A 343 -15.62 5.81 2.05
C GLY A 343 -14.36 6.20 2.80
N VAL A 344 -13.18 5.71 2.36
CA VAL A 344 -11.88 6.09 2.93
C VAL A 344 -11.64 7.59 2.76
N LEU A 345 -11.80 8.13 1.54
CA LEU A 345 -11.62 9.57 1.28
C LEU A 345 -12.60 10.41 2.09
N LYS A 346 -13.87 9.98 2.17
CA LYS A 346 -14.89 10.66 2.97
C LYS A 346 -14.51 10.69 4.45
N MET A 347 -14.16 9.54 5.04
CA MET A 347 -13.71 9.44 6.44
C MET A 347 -12.49 10.32 6.70
N GLN A 348 -11.49 10.31 5.83
CA GLN A 348 -10.30 11.14 5.96
C GLN A 348 -10.65 12.64 5.90
N ASN A 349 -11.55 13.05 5.01
CA ASN A 349 -12.01 14.43 4.90
C ASN A 349 -12.81 14.87 6.14
N GLU A 350 -13.70 14.03 6.66
CA GLU A 350 -14.41 14.27 7.92
C GLU A 350 -13.44 14.42 9.09
N THR A 351 -12.45 13.53 9.19
CA THR A 351 -11.41 13.59 10.23
C THR A 351 -10.63 14.90 10.16
N LEU A 352 -10.28 15.39 8.96
CA LEU A 352 -9.59 16.67 8.78
C LEU A 352 -10.38 17.88 9.29
N GLN A 353 -11.72 17.81 9.26
CA GLN A 353 -12.59 18.86 9.77
C GLN A 353 -12.67 18.87 11.30
N MET A 354 -12.48 17.70 11.95
CA MET A 354 -12.57 17.55 13.40
C MET A 354 -11.25 17.79 14.12
N VAL A 355 -10.11 17.53 13.44
CA VAL A 355 -8.80 17.51 14.07
C VAL A 355 -8.13 18.89 14.05
N GLY A 356 -7.82 19.43 15.25
CA GLY A 356 -7.07 20.68 15.44
C GLY A 356 -5.56 20.49 15.62
N ASP A 357 -5.11 19.35 16.14
CA ASP A 357 -3.70 19.06 16.40
C ASP A 357 -2.90 18.95 15.09
N PRO A 358 -1.78 19.71 14.92
CA PRO A 358 -1.00 19.70 13.68
C PRO A 358 -0.42 18.32 13.31
N TYR A 359 -0.05 17.50 14.30
CA TYR A 359 0.51 16.17 14.07
C TYR A 359 -0.54 15.23 13.50
N LEU A 360 -1.72 15.18 14.13
CA LEU A 360 -2.85 14.37 13.66
C LEU A 360 -3.29 14.83 12.27
N ARG A 361 -3.40 16.15 12.08
CA ARG A 361 -3.77 16.74 10.80
C ARG A 361 -2.79 16.36 9.69
N GLY A 362 -1.47 16.41 9.96
CA GLY A 362 -0.44 16.01 9.01
C GLY A 362 -0.55 14.55 8.58
N ILE A 363 -0.82 13.63 9.52
CA ILE A 363 -1.05 12.23 9.19
C ILE A 363 -2.24 12.08 8.24
N VAL A 364 -3.38 12.66 8.58
CA VAL A 364 -4.62 12.51 7.79
C VAL A 364 -4.47 13.15 6.42
N GLN A 365 -3.81 14.31 6.30
CA GLN A 365 -3.49 14.95 5.01
C GLN A 365 -2.62 14.05 4.13
N GLY A 366 -1.58 13.44 4.71
CA GLY A 366 -0.70 12.51 4.01
C GLY A 366 -1.44 11.26 3.54
N CYS A 367 -2.29 10.70 4.39
CA CYS A 367 -3.15 9.57 4.03
C CYS A 367 -4.15 9.91 2.92
N PHE A 368 -4.77 11.10 2.98
CA PHE A 368 -5.69 11.57 1.93
C PHE A 368 -4.98 11.67 0.57
N ALA A 369 -3.82 12.31 0.54
CA ALA A 369 -3.01 12.41 -0.67
C ALA A 369 -2.50 11.05 -1.15
N GLY A 370 -2.10 10.16 -0.23
CA GLY A 370 -1.72 8.79 -0.51
C GLY A 370 -2.86 7.97 -1.11
N THR A 371 -4.08 8.16 -0.62
CA THR A 371 -5.28 7.51 -1.18
C THR A 371 -5.52 7.96 -2.62
N ILE A 372 -5.47 9.28 -2.90
CA ILE A 372 -5.60 9.82 -4.26
C ILE A 372 -4.49 9.27 -5.17
N ALA A 373 -3.23 9.28 -4.67
CA ALA A 373 -2.08 8.74 -5.40
C ALA A 373 -2.30 7.26 -5.78
N TYR A 374 -2.83 6.44 -4.87
CA TYR A 374 -3.11 5.03 -5.14
C TYR A 374 -4.29 4.81 -6.09
N CYS A 375 -5.32 5.65 -6.02
CA CYS A 375 -6.40 5.63 -7.01
C CYS A 375 -5.85 5.86 -8.43
N ILE A 376 -4.95 6.83 -8.60
CA ILE A 376 -4.31 7.12 -9.90
C ILE A 376 -3.31 6.03 -10.30
N ALA A 377 -2.48 5.56 -9.36
CA ALA A 377 -1.57 4.43 -9.61
C ALA A 377 -2.33 3.18 -10.08
N GLY A 378 -3.53 2.96 -9.56
CA GLY A 378 -4.42 1.86 -9.92
C GLY A 378 -4.86 1.85 -11.38
N LEU A 379 -4.82 2.98 -12.08
CA LEU A 379 -5.10 3.06 -13.52
C LEU A 379 -4.01 2.37 -14.38
N SER A 380 -2.81 2.21 -13.85
CA SER A 380 -1.68 1.63 -14.59
C SER A 380 -0.82 0.67 -13.76
N GLY A 381 -1.33 0.21 -12.63
CA GLY A 381 -0.70 -0.71 -11.70
C GLY A 381 -1.74 -1.37 -10.80
N VAL A 382 -1.28 -2.08 -9.78
CA VAL A 382 -2.13 -2.84 -8.85
C VAL A 382 -1.77 -2.55 -7.37
N PRO A 383 -1.76 -1.27 -6.94
CA PRO A 383 -1.27 -0.91 -5.61
C PRO A 383 -2.05 -1.57 -4.48
N LEU A 384 -3.36 -1.77 -4.65
CA LEU A 384 -4.25 -2.34 -3.64
C LEU A 384 -4.54 -3.84 -3.83
N LEU A 385 -3.88 -4.50 -4.81
CA LEU A 385 -3.82 -5.95 -4.94
C LEU A 385 -2.44 -6.49 -4.57
N ALA A 386 -1.38 -5.70 -4.74
CA ALA A 386 -0.04 -6.06 -4.29
C ALA A 386 0.03 -5.99 -2.76
N ILE A 387 0.57 -7.00 -2.12
CA ILE A 387 0.50 -7.22 -0.66
C ILE A 387 1.06 -6.01 0.09
N ARG A 388 2.33 -5.69 -0.06
CA ARG A 388 3.02 -4.63 0.70
C ARG A 388 2.39 -3.23 0.58
N PRO A 389 2.06 -2.70 -0.61
CA PRO A 389 1.36 -1.43 -0.70
C PRO A 389 -0.04 -1.48 -0.09
N SER A 390 -0.77 -2.61 -0.23
CA SER A 390 -2.09 -2.78 0.38
C SER A 390 -2.04 -2.76 1.89
N GLU A 391 -1.13 -3.50 2.49
CA GLU A 391 -0.93 -3.52 3.95
C GLU A 391 -0.58 -2.14 4.48
N THR A 392 0.33 -1.43 3.80
CA THR A 392 0.66 -0.04 4.13
C THR A 392 -0.56 0.86 4.07
N PHE A 393 -1.33 0.77 3.00
CA PHE A 393 -2.56 1.55 2.83
C PHE A 393 -3.55 1.30 3.97
N TRP A 394 -3.79 0.04 4.32
CA TRP A 394 -4.75 -0.31 5.36
C TRP A 394 -4.23 -0.04 6.77
N PHE A 395 -2.93 -0.15 7.00
CA PHE A 395 -2.30 0.29 8.25
C PHE A 395 -2.55 1.80 8.49
N TRP A 396 -2.21 2.65 7.53
CA TRP A 396 -2.40 4.09 7.64
C TRP A 396 -3.89 4.50 7.64
N THR A 397 -4.73 3.80 6.88
CA THR A 397 -6.17 4.02 6.90
C THR A 397 -6.78 3.62 8.25
N GLY A 398 -6.31 2.53 8.86
CA GLY A 398 -6.67 2.14 10.21
C GLY A 398 -6.28 3.20 11.25
N LEU A 399 -5.09 3.79 11.09
CA LEU A 399 -4.64 4.89 11.96
C LEU A 399 -5.58 6.11 11.82
N CYS A 400 -5.96 6.47 10.59
CA CYS A 400 -6.95 7.54 10.35
C CYS A 400 -8.32 7.23 10.97
N ALA A 401 -8.79 5.98 10.86
CA ALA A 401 -10.05 5.56 11.48
C ALA A 401 -9.98 5.62 13.02
N GLY A 402 -8.83 5.30 13.59
CA GLY A 402 -8.55 5.50 15.02
C GLY A 402 -8.58 6.97 15.42
N ILE A 403 -7.95 7.85 14.63
CA ILE A 403 -7.98 9.32 14.85
C ILE A 403 -9.42 9.85 14.75
N TRP A 404 -10.22 9.35 13.81
CA TRP A 404 -11.64 9.73 13.67
C TRP A 404 -12.46 9.41 14.91
N ARG A 405 -12.07 8.38 15.67
CA ARG A 405 -12.74 7.94 16.91
C ARG A 405 -12.30 8.73 18.16
N LEU A 406 -11.15 9.42 18.15
CA LEU A 406 -10.67 10.25 19.26
C LEU A 406 -11.48 11.54 19.39
#